data_4c0cdb61634e79c58aa783f86f84ae8c
#
_entry.id   4c0cdb61634e79c58aa783f86f84ae8c
#
_cell.length_a   1.000
_cell.length_b   1.000
_cell.length_c   1.000
_cell.angle_alpha   90.00
_cell.angle_beta   90.00
_cell.angle_gamma   90.00
#
_symmetry.space_group_name_H-M   'P 1'
#
loop_
_entity.id
_entity.type
_entity.pdbx_description
1 polymer ?
#
loop_
_entity_poly.entity_id
_entity_poly.type
_entity_poly.pdbx_seq_one_letter_code
_entity_poly.pdbx_strand_id
1 'polypeptide(L)'
;MAPPRRPTVFVLIAAVTHALQPPRPKHYARTTLRRHVTVPVPLEYAAELAATALALVAPGKGVLSIDESPPTLKERFERAGIELADDGDATQYRELVVTAPDLGTYASGCVLTADALFEETEGGTPFVDLLAAQNIVPGVRVDCGDVPLPGAVEGETCSRGLDGLEERAALYREQGARFAKWRGRIRIDDSRGAPSFLALKETCWTMARTARTLQEKGLVPLLEPAVLADGDHTIERAAEVQERVYVDVFRALAENGVFLEGCLLKPMMSTPGTSCPEAATPELVAAYSVRTLERTVPSAVPGVCFNSGTLGEEEASLCLDAMNRIERKGPWSVTFGFSSSLQTSAVRTWAGSSDNLGAAQAALVARCRANGEANLGKYAPGSQPSLDTSRSLAGDV
;
A
#
# COMPACT_ATOMS: atom_id res chain seq x y z
N MET A 1 -62.51 71.94 44.72
CA MET A 1 -61.67 71.63 43.50
C MET A 1 -61.23 70.20 43.60
N ALA A 2 -61.89 69.30 42.88
CA ALA A 2 -61.60 67.86 42.83
C ALA A 2 -60.83 67.56 41.53
N PRO A 3 -59.82 66.68 41.53
CA PRO A 3 -59.05 66.32 40.31
C PRO A 3 -59.87 65.28 39.48
N PRO A 4 -59.64 65.23 38.17
CA PRO A 4 -60.37 64.39 37.22
C PRO A 4 -59.94 62.92 37.28
N ARG A 5 -60.92 62.04 37.09
CA ARG A 5 -60.82 60.60 36.99
C ARG A 5 -60.14 60.20 35.66
N ARG A 6 -59.19 59.32 35.71
CA ARG A 6 -58.58 58.66 34.57
C ARG A 6 -59.50 57.53 34.04
N PRO A 7 -59.62 57.34 32.72
CA PRO A 7 -60.35 56.21 32.15
C PRO A 7 -59.58 54.90 32.23
N THR A 8 -60.26 53.87 32.56
CA THR A 8 -59.83 52.46 32.69
C THR A 8 -59.55 51.90 31.31
N VAL A 9 -58.31 51.43 31.12
CA VAL A 9 -57.91 50.69 29.94
C VAL A 9 -58.23 49.20 30.18
N PHE A 10 -59.37 48.77 29.67
CA PHE A 10 -59.71 47.34 29.54
C PHE A 10 -60.10 47.11 28.10
N VAL A 11 -59.14 46.91 27.19
CA VAL A 11 -59.32 46.19 25.92
C VAL A 11 -57.94 46.07 25.35
N LEU A 12 -57.18 45.03 25.62
CA LEU A 12 -56.12 44.47 24.73
C LEU A 12 -55.45 43.19 25.31
N ILE A 13 -56.21 42.24 25.77
CA ILE A 13 -55.63 40.93 26.16
C ILE A 13 -56.23 39.75 25.33
N ALA A 14 -57.19 39.98 24.46
CA ALA A 14 -57.81 38.88 23.68
C ALA A 14 -57.15 38.61 22.31
N ALA A 15 -56.19 39.39 21.86
CA ALA A 15 -55.59 39.26 20.51
C ALA A 15 -54.21 38.58 20.44
N VAL A 16 -53.59 38.22 21.60
CA VAL A 16 -52.25 37.66 21.62
C VAL A 16 -52.20 36.13 21.82
N THR A 17 -53.33 35.52 22.14
CA THR A 17 -53.39 34.05 22.40
C THR A 17 -53.56 33.19 21.15
N HIS A 18 -53.70 33.75 19.95
CA HIS A 18 -53.86 32.98 18.70
C HIS A 18 -52.56 32.87 17.85
N ALA A 19 -51.45 33.50 18.26
CA ALA A 19 -50.23 33.55 17.47
C ALA A 19 -49.11 32.59 17.94
N LEU A 20 -49.35 31.75 18.94
CA LEU A 20 -48.33 30.85 19.49
C LEU A 20 -48.75 29.36 19.45
N GLN A 21 -49.41 28.92 18.37
CA GLN A 21 -49.45 27.49 18.11
C GLN A 21 -48.16 27.10 17.39
N PRO A 22 -47.38 26.15 17.95
CA PRO A 22 -46.20 25.63 17.25
C PRO A 22 -46.63 24.98 15.93
N PRO A 23 -45.89 25.15 14.83
CA PRO A 23 -46.22 24.54 13.57
C PRO A 23 -46.32 23.02 13.76
N ARG A 24 -47.39 22.41 13.28
CA ARG A 24 -47.54 20.95 13.28
C ARG A 24 -46.30 20.34 12.64
N PRO A 25 -45.70 19.29 13.24
CA PRO A 25 -44.52 18.64 12.65
C PRO A 25 -44.90 18.16 11.25
N LYS A 26 -44.20 18.68 10.24
CA LYS A 26 -44.28 18.14 8.89
C LYS A 26 -43.84 16.67 9.01
N HIS A 27 -44.72 15.75 8.64
CA HIS A 27 -44.33 14.36 8.45
C HIS A 27 -43.25 14.33 7.38
N TYR A 28 -42.00 14.35 7.79
CA TYR A 28 -40.92 13.90 6.94
C TYR A 28 -41.22 12.42 6.68
N ALA A 29 -41.54 12.11 5.44
CA ALA A 29 -41.56 10.73 5.00
C ALA A 29 -40.24 10.10 5.45
N ARG A 30 -40.30 9.09 6.31
CA ARG A 30 -39.15 8.26 6.62
C ARG A 30 -38.71 7.67 5.29
N THR A 31 -37.73 8.33 4.65
CA THR A 31 -36.94 7.70 3.62
C THR A 31 -36.27 6.53 4.33
N THR A 32 -36.79 5.34 4.15
CA THR A 32 -36.14 4.13 4.54
C THR A 32 -34.82 4.12 3.75
N LEU A 33 -33.76 4.59 4.38
CA LEU A 33 -32.41 4.28 3.95
C LEU A 33 -32.39 2.75 3.85
N ARG A 34 -32.54 2.23 2.62
CA ARG A 34 -32.21 0.83 2.37
C ARG A 34 -30.77 0.69 2.83
N ARG A 35 -30.57 0.04 3.98
CA ARG A 35 -29.27 -0.45 4.36
C ARG A 35 -28.82 -1.30 3.17
N HIS A 36 -27.83 -0.83 2.44
CA HIS A 36 -27.11 -1.69 1.52
C HIS A 36 -26.52 -2.80 2.40
N VAL A 37 -27.18 -3.94 2.40
CA VAL A 37 -26.61 -5.15 3.00
C VAL A 37 -25.47 -5.52 2.07
N THR A 38 -24.25 -5.15 2.44
CA THR A 38 -23.05 -5.67 1.80
C THR A 38 -23.09 -7.18 2.01
N VAL A 39 -23.09 -7.93 0.92
CA VAL A 39 -23.00 -9.40 0.99
C VAL A 39 -21.67 -9.74 1.64
N PRO A 40 -21.66 -10.38 2.82
CA PRO A 40 -20.40 -10.71 3.48
C PRO A 40 -19.59 -11.71 2.63
N VAL A 41 -18.27 -11.64 2.72
CA VAL A 41 -17.37 -12.68 2.19
C VAL A 41 -17.77 -14.02 2.81
N PRO A 42 -17.77 -15.13 2.06
CA PRO A 42 -18.04 -16.46 2.63
C PRO A 42 -17.18 -16.73 3.88
N LEU A 43 -17.76 -17.29 4.92
CA LEU A 43 -17.09 -17.47 6.22
C LEU A 43 -15.75 -18.21 6.13
N GLU A 44 -15.66 -19.22 5.27
CA GLU A 44 -14.42 -19.98 5.04
C GLU A 44 -13.30 -19.11 4.49
N TYR A 45 -13.59 -18.25 3.51
CA TYR A 45 -12.60 -17.32 2.98
C TYR A 45 -12.33 -16.18 3.95
N ALA A 46 -13.31 -15.69 4.71
CA ALA A 46 -13.09 -14.64 5.68
C ALA A 46 -12.06 -15.06 6.74
N ALA A 47 -12.18 -16.26 7.30
CA ALA A 47 -11.22 -16.79 8.27
C ALA A 47 -9.82 -17.00 7.68
N GLU A 48 -9.74 -17.57 6.47
CA GLU A 48 -8.47 -17.77 5.76
C GLU A 48 -7.82 -16.44 5.38
N LEU A 49 -8.60 -15.48 4.84
CA LEU A 49 -8.13 -14.15 4.48
C LEU A 49 -7.55 -13.40 5.70
N ALA A 50 -8.26 -13.41 6.83
CA ALA A 50 -7.79 -12.77 8.05
C ALA A 50 -6.51 -13.43 8.59
N ALA A 51 -6.45 -14.75 8.60
CA ALA A 51 -5.26 -15.50 9.04
C ALA A 51 -4.04 -15.21 8.13
N THR A 52 -4.25 -15.21 6.81
CA THR A 52 -3.19 -14.91 5.83
C THR A 52 -2.72 -13.46 5.95
N ALA A 53 -3.64 -12.49 6.10
CA ALA A 53 -3.30 -11.10 6.26
C ALA A 53 -2.45 -10.86 7.54
N LEU A 54 -2.80 -11.51 8.65
CA LEU A 54 -2.00 -11.46 9.89
C LEU A 54 -0.63 -12.12 9.71
N ALA A 55 -0.55 -13.25 9.01
CA ALA A 55 0.73 -13.92 8.73
C ALA A 55 1.68 -13.06 7.91
N LEU A 56 1.14 -12.31 6.93
CA LEU A 56 1.92 -11.41 6.08
C LEU A 56 2.55 -10.23 6.84
N VAL A 57 1.96 -9.83 7.96
CA VAL A 57 2.44 -8.71 8.79
C VAL A 57 2.95 -9.18 10.15
N ALA A 58 3.42 -10.41 10.24
CA ALA A 58 3.98 -10.99 11.45
C ALA A 58 5.19 -10.17 11.96
N PRO A 59 5.37 -10.06 13.30
CA PRO A 59 6.50 -9.33 13.88
C PRO A 59 7.85 -9.82 13.37
N GLY A 60 8.74 -8.88 13.03
CA GLY A 60 10.08 -9.16 12.51
C GLY A 60 10.12 -9.63 11.05
N LYS A 61 8.99 -9.60 10.35
CA LYS A 61 8.86 -10.03 8.96
C LYS A 61 8.14 -9.01 8.10
N GLY A 62 8.30 -9.14 6.77
CA GLY A 62 7.56 -8.34 5.81
C GLY A 62 7.51 -9.00 4.44
N VAL A 63 7.02 -8.27 3.45
CA VAL A 63 6.79 -8.78 2.09
C VAL A 63 7.92 -8.36 1.17
N LEU A 64 8.54 -9.34 0.52
CA LEU A 64 9.48 -9.13 -0.57
C LEU A 64 8.72 -9.04 -1.90
N SER A 65 9.04 -8.07 -2.74
CA SER A 65 8.45 -7.92 -4.08
C SER A 65 9.51 -8.17 -5.14
N ILE A 66 9.33 -9.21 -5.97
CA ILE A 66 10.14 -9.53 -7.18
C ILE A 66 9.25 -9.55 -8.43
N ASP A 67 8.28 -8.65 -8.44
CA ASP A 67 7.24 -8.54 -9.46
C ASP A 67 7.46 -7.36 -10.41
N GLU A 68 8.70 -6.95 -10.58
CA GLU A 68 9.07 -5.87 -11.49
C GLU A 68 8.68 -6.22 -12.94
N SER A 69 8.26 -5.19 -13.67
CA SER A 69 8.05 -5.33 -15.11
C SER A 69 9.39 -5.56 -15.82
N PRO A 70 9.42 -6.25 -16.98
CA PRO A 70 10.66 -6.46 -17.71
C PRO A 70 11.49 -5.18 -17.95
N PRO A 71 10.90 -4.01 -18.33
CA PRO A 71 11.67 -2.78 -18.45
C PRO A 71 12.31 -2.31 -17.14
N THR A 72 11.59 -2.44 -16.01
CA THR A 72 12.11 -2.04 -14.69
C THR A 72 13.23 -2.96 -14.23
N LEU A 73 13.10 -4.25 -14.49
CA LEU A 73 14.15 -5.23 -14.15
C LEU A 73 15.40 -5.01 -14.99
N LYS A 74 15.23 -4.76 -16.29
CA LYS A 74 16.31 -4.42 -17.19
C LYS A 74 17.07 -3.18 -16.73
N GLU A 75 16.37 -2.10 -16.40
CA GLU A 75 17.01 -0.89 -15.87
C GLU A 75 17.79 -1.15 -14.57
N ARG A 76 17.27 -2.01 -13.68
CA ARG A 76 17.97 -2.40 -12.46
C ARG A 76 19.27 -3.14 -12.75
N PHE A 77 19.26 -4.05 -13.71
CA PHE A 77 20.43 -4.82 -14.09
C PHE A 77 21.47 -3.94 -14.80
N GLU A 78 21.04 -3.07 -15.71
CA GLU A 78 21.93 -2.10 -16.35
C GLU A 78 22.63 -1.18 -15.34
N ARG A 79 21.92 -0.71 -14.31
CA ARG A 79 22.51 0.08 -13.21
C ARG A 79 23.51 -0.72 -12.38
N ALA A 80 23.40 -2.03 -12.35
CA ALA A 80 24.36 -2.93 -11.70
C ALA A 80 25.49 -3.39 -12.63
N GLY A 81 25.50 -2.92 -13.89
CA GLY A 81 26.49 -3.33 -14.89
C GLY A 81 26.26 -4.73 -15.46
N ILE A 82 25.02 -5.24 -15.34
CA ILE A 82 24.62 -6.55 -15.86
C ILE A 82 23.91 -6.36 -17.19
N GLU A 83 24.47 -6.94 -18.24
CA GLU A 83 23.81 -7.01 -19.55
C GLU A 83 22.94 -8.27 -19.61
N LEU A 84 21.64 -8.10 -19.77
CA LEU A 84 20.72 -9.23 -19.95
C LEU A 84 20.94 -9.82 -21.35
N ALA A 85 21.26 -11.09 -21.40
CA ALA A 85 21.38 -11.81 -22.67
C ALA A 85 20.01 -12.21 -23.21
N ASP A 86 19.09 -12.64 -22.32
CA ASP A 86 17.72 -13.05 -22.66
C ASP A 86 16.78 -13.03 -21.44
N ASP A 87 15.54 -13.53 -21.61
CA ASP A 87 14.56 -13.66 -20.53
C ASP A 87 14.98 -14.69 -19.45
N GLY A 88 15.92 -15.58 -19.75
CA GLY A 88 16.46 -16.57 -18.82
C GLY A 88 17.19 -15.95 -17.65
N ASP A 89 17.86 -14.81 -17.85
CA ASP A 89 18.54 -14.09 -16.78
C ASP A 89 17.57 -13.61 -15.69
N ALA A 90 16.36 -13.22 -16.09
CA ALA A 90 15.32 -12.83 -15.15
C ALA A 90 14.85 -14.01 -14.29
N THR A 91 14.73 -15.19 -14.89
CA THR A 91 14.36 -16.43 -14.18
C THR A 91 15.48 -16.86 -13.22
N GLN A 92 16.75 -16.83 -13.64
CA GLN A 92 17.89 -17.13 -12.77
C GLN A 92 17.96 -16.19 -11.55
N TYR A 93 17.70 -14.90 -11.78
CA TYR A 93 17.62 -13.96 -10.67
C TYR A 93 16.48 -14.26 -9.70
N ARG A 94 15.29 -14.62 -10.20
CA ARG A 94 14.19 -15.03 -9.34
C ARG A 94 14.48 -16.33 -8.60
N GLU A 95 15.11 -17.29 -9.26
CA GLU A 95 15.59 -18.54 -8.64
C GLU A 95 16.58 -18.23 -7.51
N LEU A 96 17.54 -17.33 -7.72
CA LEU A 96 18.45 -16.85 -6.66
C LEU A 96 17.67 -16.38 -5.42
N VAL A 97 16.60 -15.62 -5.62
CA VAL A 97 15.79 -15.07 -4.54
C VAL A 97 15.00 -16.16 -3.81
N VAL A 98 14.24 -16.98 -4.54
CA VAL A 98 13.34 -17.97 -3.92
C VAL A 98 14.09 -19.14 -3.27
N THR A 99 15.33 -19.39 -3.68
CA THR A 99 16.21 -20.43 -3.09
C THR A 99 17.13 -19.88 -2.00
N ALA A 100 17.08 -18.59 -1.69
CA ALA A 100 17.93 -18.00 -0.66
C ALA A 100 17.68 -18.67 0.71
N PRO A 101 18.69 -19.26 1.35
CA PRO A 101 18.53 -19.93 2.63
C PRO A 101 18.15 -18.92 3.71
N ASP A 102 17.32 -19.35 4.67
CA ASP A 102 16.85 -18.56 5.81
C ASP A 102 16.01 -17.30 5.45
N LEU A 103 15.65 -17.12 4.18
CA LEU A 103 14.81 -15.99 3.75
C LEU A 103 13.49 -15.94 4.53
N GLY A 104 12.87 -17.09 4.78
CA GLY A 104 11.63 -17.19 5.53
C GLY A 104 11.72 -16.77 7.00
N THR A 105 12.93 -16.54 7.53
CA THR A 105 13.10 -15.95 8.88
C THR A 105 12.64 -14.50 8.91
N TYR A 106 12.82 -13.75 7.81
CA TYR A 106 12.54 -12.32 7.73
C TYR A 106 11.48 -11.95 6.69
N ALA A 107 11.22 -12.80 5.69
CA ALA A 107 10.15 -12.63 4.74
C ALA A 107 8.91 -13.43 5.15
N SER A 108 7.75 -12.78 5.20
CA SER A 108 6.44 -13.39 5.44
C SER A 108 5.71 -13.73 4.14
N GLY A 109 5.98 -12.98 3.08
CA GLY A 109 5.38 -13.16 1.76
C GLY A 109 6.32 -12.73 0.65
N CYS A 110 6.10 -13.27 -0.55
CA CYS A 110 6.83 -12.90 -1.76
C CYS A 110 5.85 -12.63 -2.90
N VAL A 111 5.91 -11.43 -3.49
CA VAL A 111 5.09 -11.08 -4.66
C VAL A 111 5.84 -11.43 -5.92
N LEU A 112 5.27 -12.30 -6.73
CA LEU A 112 5.76 -12.74 -8.05
C LEU A 112 5.04 -11.98 -9.18
N THR A 113 5.61 -11.99 -10.37
CA THR A 113 4.84 -11.70 -11.59
C THR A 113 3.87 -12.85 -11.89
N ALA A 114 2.87 -12.61 -12.75
CA ALA A 114 1.94 -13.66 -13.15
C ALA A 114 2.68 -14.86 -13.78
N ASP A 115 3.69 -14.61 -14.60
CA ASP A 115 4.48 -15.66 -15.24
C ASP A 115 5.35 -16.40 -14.21
N ALA A 116 6.06 -15.68 -13.34
CA ALA A 116 6.92 -16.26 -12.30
C ALA A 116 6.16 -17.13 -11.29
N LEU A 117 4.86 -16.94 -11.11
CA LEU A 117 4.04 -17.81 -10.28
C LEU A 117 4.00 -19.27 -10.80
N PHE A 118 4.21 -19.45 -12.11
CA PHE A 118 4.22 -20.76 -12.77
C PHE A 118 5.63 -21.22 -13.14
N GLU A 119 6.67 -20.41 -12.80
CA GLU A 119 8.06 -20.80 -13.06
C GLU A 119 8.54 -21.90 -12.08
N GLU A 120 9.51 -22.66 -12.55
CA GLU A 120 10.21 -23.69 -11.81
C GLU A 120 11.73 -23.40 -11.85
N THR A 121 12.46 -23.96 -10.89
CA THR A 121 13.92 -23.98 -10.92
C THR A 121 14.43 -24.83 -12.08
N GLU A 122 15.71 -24.71 -12.40
CA GLU A 122 16.38 -25.61 -13.35
C GLU A 122 16.17 -27.10 -12.97
N GLY A 123 16.03 -27.39 -11.67
CA GLY A 123 15.75 -28.73 -11.13
C GLY A 123 14.28 -29.16 -11.21
N GLY A 124 13.38 -28.34 -11.76
CA GLY A 124 11.94 -28.65 -11.93
C GLY A 124 11.12 -28.51 -10.65
N THR A 125 11.56 -27.71 -9.67
CA THR A 125 10.78 -27.43 -8.45
C THR A 125 10.07 -26.09 -8.61
N PRO A 126 8.72 -26.03 -8.48
CA PRO A 126 7.96 -24.80 -8.58
C PRO A 126 8.39 -23.74 -7.56
N PHE A 127 8.48 -22.48 -7.98
CA PHE A 127 8.85 -21.36 -7.08
C PHE A 127 7.89 -21.24 -5.89
N VAL A 128 6.62 -21.49 -6.11
CA VAL A 128 5.60 -21.46 -5.04
C VAL A 128 5.86 -22.49 -3.95
N ASP A 129 6.35 -23.69 -4.32
CA ASP A 129 6.67 -24.76 -3.38
C ASP A 129 7.91 -24.43 -2.55
N LEU A 130 8.93 -23.84 -3.17
CA LEU A 130 10.14 -23.36 -2.48
C LEU A 130 9.83 -22.27 -1.46
N LEU A 131 8.96 -21.33 -1.81
CA LEU A 131 8.49 -20.29 -0.89
C LEU A 131 7.69 -20.90 0.27
N ALA A 132 6.74 -21.78 -0.03
CA ALA A 132 5.92 -22.44 0.98
C ALA A 132 6.75 -23.29 1.95
N ALA A 133 7.78 -24.01 1.44
CA ALA A 133 8.71 -24.78 2.27
C ALA A 133 9.49 -23.93 3.29
N GLN A 134 9.68 -22.65 2.99
CA GLN A 134 10.29 -21.67 3.90
C GLN A 134 9.27 -20.89 4.75
N ASN A 135 7.99 -21.26 4.72
CA ASN A 135 6.87 -20.55 5.34
C ASN A 135 6.74 -19.08 4.84
N ILE A 136 7.07 -18.85 3.57
CA ILE A 136 6.83 -17.61 2.86
C ILE A 136 5.55 -17.74 2.06
N VAL A 137 4.57 -16.88 2.30
CA VAL A 137 3.30 -16.91 1.57
C VAL A 137 3.52 -16.47 0.12
N PRO A 138 3.18 -17.30 -0.90
CA PRO A 138 3.26 -16.88 -2.29
C PRO A 138 2.17 -15.85 -2.62
N GLY A 139 2.55 -14.81 -3.33
CA GLY A 139 1.66 -13.76 -3.82
C GLY A 139 1.92 -13.42 -5.27
N VAL A 140 0.99 -12.74 -5.90
CA VAL A 140 1.08 -12.41 -7.33
C VAL A 140 0.66 -10.98 -7.61
N ARG A 141 1.32 -10.29 -8.55
CA ARG A 141 0.86 -9.03 -9.10
C ARG A 141 -0.22 -9.30 -10.14
N VAL A 142 -1.39 -8.66 -9.98
CA VAL A 142 -2.55 -8.91 -10.84
C VAL A 142 -2.94 -7.75 -11.73
N ASP A 143 -2.39 -6.54 -11.49
CA ASP A 143 -2.49 -5.46 -12.47
C ASP A 143 -1.67 -5.78 -13.72
N CYS A 144 -2.18 -5.34 -14.88
CA CYS A 144 -1.55 -5.52 -16.18
C CYS A 144 -0.88 -4.23 -16.67
N GLY A 145 -0.33 -3.44 -15.74
CA GLY A 145 0.32 -2.17 -16.02
C GLY A 145 -0.67 -1.01 -16.24
N ASP A 146 -0.13 0.15 -16.53
CA ASP A 146 -0.84 1.40 -16.59
C ASP A 146 -1.01 1.90 -18.04
N VAL A 147 -2.10 2.65 -18.28
CA VAL A 147 -2.34 3.38 -19.54
C VAL A 147 -2.73 4.82 -19.20
N PRO A 148 -2.49 5.78 -20.11
CA PRO A 148 -3.00 7.15 -19.93
C PRO A 148 -4.50 7.15 -19.66
N LEU A 149 -4.95 7.96 -18.70
CA LEU A 149 -6.35 8.09 -18.34
C LEU A 149 -7.01 9.19 -19.20
N PRO A 150 -7.90 8.83 -20.15
CA PRO A 150 -8.56 9.82 -21.01
C PRO A 150 -9.39 10.81 -20.19
N GLY A 151 -9.21 12.11 -20.47
CA GLY A 151 -9.93 13.18 -19.77
C GLY A 151 -9.32 13.62 -18.45
N ALA A 152 -8.27 12.95 -17.97
CA ALA A 152 -7.49 13.37 -16.80
C ALA A 152 -6.39 14.38 -17.17
N VAL A 153 -5.65 14.83 -16.18
CA VAL A 153 -4.47 15.68 -16.40
C VAL A 153 -3.38 14.89 -17.12
N GLU A 154 -2.60 15.54 -17.96
CA GLU A 154 -1.51 14.90 -18.70
C GLU A 154 -0.51 14.20 -17.74
N GLY A 155 -0.21 12.94 -18.05
CA GLY A 155 0.65 12.09 -17.25
C GLY A 155 -0.07 11.29 -16.16
N GLU A 156 -1.36 11.51 -15.94
CA GLU A 156 -2.18 10.64 -15.09
C GLU A 156 -2.58 9.37 -15.83
N THR A 157 -2.62 8.27 -15.08
CA THR A 157 -2.84 6.92 -15.62
C THR A 157 -3.94 6.18 -14.87
N CYS A 158 -4.46 5.13 -15.49
CA CYS A 158 -5.26 4.12 -14.81
C CYS A 158 -4.65 2.73 -15.03
N SER A 159 -4.81 1.86 -14.02
CA SER A 159 -4.29 0.51 -14.05
C SER A 159 -5.24 -0.43 -14.78
N ARG A 160 -4.69 -1.28 -15.62
CA ARG A 160 -5.43 -2.33 -16.35
C ARG A 160 -5.40 -3.65 -15.61
N GLY A 161 -6.26 -4.58 -15.99
CA GLY A 161 -6.26 -5.96 -15.48
C GLY A 161 -7.49 -6.33 -14.69
N LEU A 162 -8.52 -5.46 -14.61
CA LEU A 162 -9.78 -5.81 -13.97
C LEU A 162 -10.61 -6.79 -14.82
N ASP A 163 -10.54 -6.65 -16.14
CA ASP A 163 -11.20 -7.58 -17.06
C ASP A 163 -10.54 -8.96 -16.98
N GLY A 164 -11.35 -10.00 -16.81
CA GLY A 164 -10.90 -11.39 -16.63
C GLY A 164 -10.13 -11.64 -15.33
N LEU A 165 -10.23 -10.71 -14.33
CA LEU A 165 -9.53 -10.88 -13.06
C LEU A 165 -10.08 -12.06 -12.25
N GLU A 166 -11.37 -12.31 -12.34
CA GLU A 166 -12.02 -13.41 -11.59
C GLU A 166 -11.43 -14.76 -11.97
N GLU A 167 -11.28 -15.03 -13.26
CA GLU A 167 -10.72 -16.27 -13.80
C GLU A 167 -9.24 -16.38 -13.47
N ARG A 168 -8.47 -15.29 -13.67
CA ARG A 168 -7.05 -15.29 -13.34
C ARG A 168 -6.80 -15.50 -11.85
N ALA A 169 -7.58 -14.86 -10.99
CA ALA A 169 -7.46 -15.00 -9.54
C ALA A 169 -7.72 -16.43 -9.07
N ALA A 170 -8.69 -17.11 -9.70
CA ALA A 170 -8.94 -18.54 -9.43
C ALA A 170 -7.73 -19.41 -9.81
N LEU A 171 -7.16 -19.21 -11.00
CA LEU A 171 -5.95 -19.90 -11.45
C LEU A 171 -4.74 -19.64 -10.56
N TYR A 172 -4.53 -18.39 -10.13
CA TYR A 172 -3.42 -18.05 -9.25
C TYR A 172 -3.56 -18.70 -7.86
N ARG A 173 -4.79 -18.75 -7.34
CA ARG A 173 -5.05 -19.45 -6.09
C ARG A 173 -4.79 -20.95 -6.20
N GLU A 174 -5.22 -21.57 -7.30
CA GLU A 174 -4.98 -23.00 -7.59
C GLU A 174 -3.48 -23.28 -7.66
N GLN A 175 -2.69 -22.39 -8.29
CA GLN A 175 -1.24 -22.49 -8.36
C GLN A 175 -0.53 -22.31 -7.00
N GLY A 176 -1.21 -21.82 -5.97
CA GLY A 176 -0.63 -21.68 -4.64
C GLY A 176 -0.57 -20.27 -4.08
N ALA A 177 -0.92 -19.23 -4.86
CA ALA A 177 -1.00 -17.87 -4.33
C ALA A 177 -2.05 -17.75 -3.22
N ARG A 178 -1.77 -16.91 -2.21
CA ARG A 178 -2.69 -16.61 -1.10
C ARG A 178 -2.96 -15.13 -0.93
N PHE A 179 -2.19 -14.28 -1.60
CA PHE A 179 -2.45 -12.85 -1.67
C PHE A 179 -2.14 -12.31 -3.07
N ALA A 180 -2.70 -11.15 -3.37
CA ALA A 180 -2.51 -10.55 -4.68
C ALA A 180 -2.34 -9.03 -4.57
N LYS A 181 -1.32 -8.51 -5.25
CA LYS A 181 -0.99 -7.09 -5.28
C LYS A 181 -1.66 -6.39 -6.45
N TRP A 182 -2.28 -5.24 -6.17
CA TRP A 182 -2.76 -4.30 -7.17
C TRP A 182 -2.18 -2.92 -6.91
N ARG A 183 -1.57 -2.33 -7.94
CA ARG A 183 -0.98 -0.99 -7.87
C ARG A 183 -1.81 0.01 -8.66
N GLY A 184 -2.07 1.18 -8.07
CA GLY A 184 -2.60 2.37 -8.73
C GLY A 184 -1.65 3.54 -8.52
N ARG A 185 -1.20 4.17 -9.61
CA ARG A 185 -0.24 5.27 -9.55
C ARG A 185 -0.96 6.60 -9.43
N ILE A 186 -0.48 7.46 -8.55
CA ILE A 186 -1.03 8.79 -8.30
C ILE A 186 0.14 9.78 -8.35
N ARG A 187 0.06 10.72 -9.30
CA ARG A 187 1.07 11.74 -9.48
C ARG A 187 0.71 12.99 -8.70
N ILE A 188 1.71 13.68 -8.15
CA ILE A 188 1.60 15.04 -7.63
C ILE A 188 2.20 16.00 -8.67
N ASP A 189 1.39 16.98 -9.11
CA ASP A 189 1.83 18.05 -9.99
C ASP A 189 0.86 19.24 -9.80
N ASP A 190 1.17 20.08 -8.82
CA ASP A 190 0.29 21.19 -8.44
C ASP A 190 0.16 22.24 -9.56
N SER A 191 1.19 22.35 -10.42
CA SER A 191 1.16 23.29 -11.55
C SER A 191 0.12 22.90 -12.61
N ARG A 192 -0.21 21.60 -12.69
CA ARG A 192 -1.21 21.04 -13.61
C ARG A 192 -2.50 20.61 -12.92
N GLY A 193 -2.57 20.68 -11.60
CA GLY A 193 -3.72 20.28 -10.80
C GLY A 193 -3.84 18.75 -10.63
N ALA A 194 -2.71 18.01 -10.64
CA ALA A 194 -2.68 16.60 -10.31
C ALA A 194 -2.39 16.38 -8.80
N PRO A 195 -3.03 15.40 -8.15
CA PRO A 195 -3.97 14.46 -8.72
C PRO A 195 -5.35 15.07 -9.00
N SER A 196 -5.87 14.82 -10.21
CA SER A 196 -7.23 15.22 -10.60
C SER A 196 -8.28 14.40 -9.85
N PHE A 197 -9.49 14.96 -9.76
CA PHE A 197 -10.63 14.22 -9.20
C PHE A 197 -10.91 12.93 -9.97
N LEU A 198 -10.75 12.97 -11.30
CA LEU A 198 -10.99 11.81 -12.17
C LEU A 198 -9.99 10.69 -11.87
N ALA A 199 -8.69 11.00 -11.80
CA ALA A 199 -7.65 10.01 -11.50
C ALA A 199 -7.82 9.38 -10.11
N LEU A 200 -8.18 10.18 -9.10
CA LEU A 200 -8.47 9.67 -7.76
C LEU A 200 -9.67 8.72 -7.78
N LYS A 201 -10.77 9.11 -8.44
CA LYS A 201 -11.96 8.28 -8.51
C LYS A 201 -11.72 6.96 -9.22
N GLU A 202 -11.06 7.01 -10.37
CA GLU A 202 -10.73 5.81 -11.14
C GLU A 202 -9.84 4.86 -10.33
N THR A 203 -8.73 5.38 -9.78
CA THR A 203 -7.79 4.58 -9.00
C THR A 203 -8.45 3.93 -7.78
N CYS A 204 -9.16 4.71 -6.96
CA CYS A 204 -9.76 4.19 -5.73
C CYS A 204 -10.88 3.18 -6.01
N TRP A 205 -11.72 3.46 -7.02
CA TRP A 205 -12.83 2.58 -7.36
C TRP A 205 -12.36 1.26 -7.97
N THR A 206 -11.38 1.32 -8.86
CA THR A 206 -10.76 0.12 -9.46
C THR A 206 -10.08 -0.74 -8.42
N MET A 207 -9.34 -0.13 -7.46
CA MET A 207 -8.77 -0.86 -6.32
C MET A 207 -9.83 -1.59 -5.49
N ALA A 208 -10.94 -0.94 -5.21
CA ALA A 208 -12.01 -1.53 -4.40
C ALA A 208 -12.69 -2.71 -5.11
N ARG A 209 -12.96 -2.57 -6.40
CA ARG A 209 -13.49 -3.67 -7.24
C ARG A 209 -12.52 -4.85 -7.29
N THR A 210 -11.24 -4.56 -7.51
CA THR A 210 -10.17 -5.58 -7.48
C THR A 210 -10.14 -6.30 -6.14
N ALA A 211 -10.11 -5.54 -5.02
CA ALA A 211 -10.07 -6.13 -3.69
C ALA A 211 -11.25 -7.08 -3.44
N ARG A 212 -12.45 -6.67 -3.82
CA ARG A 212 -13.64 -7.51 -3.68
C ARG A 212 -13.54 -8.79 -4.51
N THR A 213 -13.15 -8.69 -5.78
CA THR A 213 -12.98 -9.85 -6.67
C THR A 213 -11.94 -10.83 -6.11
N LEU A 214 -10.80 -10.33 -5.62
CA LEU A 214 -9.75 -11.16 -5.02
C LEU A 214 -10.24 -11.91 -3.78
N GLN A 215 -10.96 -11.23 -2.89
CA GLN A 215 -11.50 -11.85 -1.69
C GLN A 215 -12.53 -12.95 -2.00
N GLU A 216 -13.34 -12.77 -3.03
CA GLU A 216 -14.28 -13.80 -3.50
C GLU A 216 -13.58 -15.05 -4.04
N LYS A 217 -12.31 -14.92 -4.44
CA LYS A 217 -11.44 -16.04 -4.82
C LYS A 217 -10.49 -16.47 -3.71
N GLY A 218 -10.65 -15.95 -2.48
CA GLY A 218 -9.83 -16.32 -1.32
C GLY A 218 -8.37 -15.83 -1.39
N LEU A 219 -8.11 -14.71 -2.08
CA LEU A 219 -6.82 -14.05 -2.11
C LEU A 219 -6.88 -12.77 -1.28
N VAL A 220 -5.91 -12.56 -0.38
CA VAL A 220 -5.79 -11.30 0.38
C VAL A 220 -5.37 -10.18 -0.57
N PRO A 221 -6.16 -9.09 -0.70
CA PRO A 221 -5.72 -7.94 -1.47
C PRO A 221 -4.61 -7.20 -0.74
N LEU A 222 -3.48 -6.99 -1.41
CA LEU A 222 -2.40 -6.08 -1.02
C LEU A 222 -2.49 -4.85 -1.92
N LEU A 223 -3.11 -3.79 -1.42
CA LEU A 223 -3.45 -2.60 -2.21
C LEU A 223 -2.34 -1.56 -2.13
N GLU A 224 -1.82 -1.19 -3.29
CA GLU A 224 -0.72 -0.22 -3.43
C GLU A 224 -1.22 1.09 -4.07
N PRO A 225 -1.83 2.02 -3.30
CA PRO A 225 -2.11 3.37 -3.77
C PRO A 225 -0.80 4.18 -3.76
N ALA A 226 -0.04 4.07 -4.86
CA ALA A 226 1.29 4.61 -4.98
C ALA A 226 1.26 6.12 -5.31
N VAL A 227 1.33 6.97 -4.29
CA VAL A 227 1.59 8.40 -4.47
C VAL A 227 3.07 8.57 -4.77
N LEU A 228 3.36 8.96 -6.01
CA LEU A 228 4.72 8.98 -6.55
C LEU A 228 5.54 10.12 -5.94
N ALA A 229 6.83 9.85 -5.73
CA ALA A 229 7.79 10.85 -5.26
C ALA A 229 8.41 11.68 -6.41
N ASP A 230 7.96 11.50 -7.66
CA ASP A 230 8.43 12.32 -8.78
C ASP A 230 7.91 13.76 -8.62
N GLY A 231 8.79 14.75 -8.76
CA GLY A 231 8.45 16.17 -8.65
C GLY A 231 9.18 16.90 -7.54
N ASP A 232 8.73 18.11 -7.25
CA ASP A 232 9.36 19.06 -6.32
C ASP A 232 8.50 19.36 -5.07
N HIS A 233 7.45 18.57 -4.86
CA HIS A 233 6.55 18.74 -3.72
C HIS A 233 7.24 18.49 -2.38
N THR A 234 6.80 19.23 -1.34
CA THR A 234 7.27 19.04 0.03
C THR A 234 6.70 17.77 0.66
N ILE A 235 7.27 17.34 1.79
CA ILE A 235 6.77 16.21 2.56
C ILE A 235 5.34 16.44 3.08
N GLU A 236 5.01 17.69 3.45
CA GLU A 236 3.66 18.10 3.86
C GLU A 236 2.66 17.85 2.73
N ARG A 237 3.03 18.25 1.51
CA ARG A 237 2.17 18.06 0.34
C ARG A 237 1.99 16.59 0.00
N ALA A 238 3.06 15.81 0.07
CA ALA A 238 2.97 14.35 -0.10
C ALA A 238 1.98 13.72 0.91
N ALA A 239 2.12 14.07 2.19
CA ALA A 239 1.25 13.57 3.25
C ALA A 239 -0.22 14.02 3.07
N GLU A 240 -0.46 15.28 2.67
CA GLU A 240 -1.81 15.79 2.38
C GLU A 240 -2.48 15.00 1.25
N VAL A 241 -1.75 14.76 0.15
CA VAL A 241 -2.26 13.97 -0.97
C VAL A 241 -2.52 12.52 -0.55
N GLN A 242 -1.62 11.92 0.21
CA GLN A 242 -1.79 10.55 0.75
C GLN A 242 -3.02 10.47 1.66
N GLU A 243 -3.23 11.42 2.58
CA GLU A 243 -4.42 11.46 3.44
C GLU A 243 -5.70 11.47 2.58
N ARG A 244 -5.76 12.31 1.55
CA ARG A 244 -6.90 12.37 0.63
C ARG A 244 -7.12 11.04 -0.11
N VAL A 245 -6.05 10.48 -0.64
CA VAL A 245 -6.09 9.21 -1.39
C VAL A 245 -6.61 8.07 -0.50
N TYR A 246 -6.06 7.92 0.71
CA TYR A 246 -6.43 6.80 1.58
C TYR A 246 -7.87 6.93 2.08
N VAL A 247 -8.36 8.13 2.38
CA VAL A 247 -9.78 8.36 2.68
C VAL A 247 -10.67 7.91 1.53
N ASP A 248 -10.32 8.26 0.28
CA ASP A 248 -11.09 7.86 -0.89
C ASP A 248 -11.00 6.34 -1.16
N VAL A 249 -9.83 5.72 -0.94
CA VAL A 249 -9.63 4.26 -1.02
C VAL A 249 -10.54 3.55 -0.02
N PHE A 250 -10.47 3.88 1.27
CA PHE A 250 -11.26 3.19 2.29
C PHE A 250 -12.75 3.43 2.14
N ARG A 251 -13.17 4.60 1.65
CA ARG A 251 -14.56 4.83 1.27
C ARG A 251 -15.00 3.89 0.14
N ALA A 252 -14.20 3.78 -0.93
CA ALA A 252 -14.50 2.89 -2.04
C ALA A 252 -14.51 1.41 -1.61
N LEU A 253 -13.59 1.00 -0.73
CA LEU A 253 -13.57 -0.36 -0.16
C LEU A 253 -14.86 -0.66 0.61
N ALA A 254 -15.33 0.28 1.43
CA ALA A 254 -16.59 0.13 2.17
C ALA A 254 -17.81 0.06 1.24
N GLU A 255 -17.86 0.91 0.20
CA GLU A 255 -18.92 0.92 -0.81
C GLU A 255 -18.96 -0.39 -1.63
N ASN A 256 -17.82 -1.07 -1.81
CA ASN A 256 -17.72 -2.35 -2.50
C ASN A 256 -17.80 -3.57 -1.54
N GLY A 257 -18.04 -3.36 -0.26
CA GLY A 257 -18.20 -4.43 0.73
C GLY A 257 -16.96 -5.27 0.95
N VAL A 258 -15.78 -4.66 0.88
CA VAL A 258 -14.50 -5.34 1.13
C VAL A 258 -14.35 -5.67 2.62
N PHE A 259 -13.93 -6.87 2.92
CA PHE A 259 -13.62 -7.35 4.27
C PHE A 259 -12.24 -6.85 4.69
N LEU A 260 -12.19 -5.85 5.58
CA LEU A 260 -10.97 -5.13 5.91
C LEU A 260 -9.97 -5.98 6.71
N GLU A 261 -10.41 -6.88 7.55
CA GLU A 261 -9.57 -7.81 8.31
C GLU A 261 -8.80 -8.79 7.42
N GLY A 262 -9.27 -8.99 6.18
CA GLY A 262 -8.61 -9.76 5.14
C GLY A 262 -8.03 -8.90 4.03
N CYS A 263 -7.57 -7.68 4.31
CA CYS A 263 -7.01 -6.73 3.35
C CYS A 263 -5.79 -6.04 3.94
N LEU A 264 -4.76 -5.78 3.13
CA LEU A 264 -3.55 -5.05 3.52
C LEU A 264 -3.33 -3.82 2.65
N LEU A 265 -2.79 -2.77 3.25
CA LEU A 265 -2.37 -1.57 2.55
C LEU A 265 -0.86 -1.61 2.29
N LYS A 266 -0.44 -1.23 1.07
CA LYS A 266 0.97 -1.08 0.68
C LYS A 266 1.23 0.35 0.19
N PRO A 267 1.24 1.33 1.10
CA PRO A 267 1.42 2.74 0.73
C PRO A 267 2.88 3.07 0.51
N MET A 268 3.13 4.23 -0.14
CA MET A 268 4.44 4.86 -0.12
C MET A 268 4.69 5.53 1.24
N MET A 269 5.95 5.61 1.67
CA MET A 269 6.33 6.49 2.78
C MET A 269 6.06 7.94 2.38
N SER A 270 5.72 8.81 3.34
CA SER A 270 5.58 10.24 3.09
C SER A 270 6.98 10.85 2.97
N THR A 271 7.41 11.13 1.74
CA THR A 271 8.70 11.73 1.43
C THR A 271 8.52 13.00 0.61
N PRO A 272 9.47 13.95 0.66
CA PRO A 272 9.50 15.02 -0.33
C PRO A 272 9.75 14.43 -1.73
N GLY A 273 9.37 15.19 -2.73
CA GLY A 273 9.63 14.86 -4.13
C GLY A 273 11.12 14.79 -4.44
N THR A 274 11.49 13.98 -5.45
CA THR A 274 12.91 13.75 -5.81
C THR A 274 13.65 15.02 -6.28
N SER A 275 12.91 16.05 -6.70
CA SER A 275 13.45 17.35 -7.09
C SER A 275 13.21 18.44 -6.02
N CYS A 276 12.65 18.08 -4.86
CA CYS A 276 12.46 19.01 -3.76
C CYS A 276 13.82 19.40 -3.16
N PRO A 277 14.09 20.70 -2.95
CA PRO A 277 15.34 21.15 -2.35
C PRO A 277 15.41 20.89 -0.83
N GLU A 278 14.28 20.60 -0.20
CA GLU A 278 14.20 20.33 1.23
C GLU A 278 14.52 18.88 1.53
N ALA A 279 15.53 18.66 2.36
CA ALA A 279 15.88 17.33 2.86
C ALA A 279 14.90 16.88 3.96
N ALA A 280 14.70 15.56 4.09
CA ALA A 280 13.92 14.99 5.17
C ALA A 280 14.76 13.97 5.94
N THR A 281 14.59 13.93 7.27
CA THR A 281 15.22 12.88 8.09
C THR A 281 14.31 11.66 8.20
N PRO A 282 14.84 10.47 8.52
CA PRO A 282 14.03 9.29 8.78
C PRO A 282 12.93 9.51 9.81
N GLU A 283 13.19 10.31 10.86
CA GLU A 283 12.22 10.64 11.91
C GLU A 283 11.08 11.52 11.36
N LEU A 284 11.40 12.45 10.47
CA LEU A 284 10.40 13.31 9.83
C LEU A 284 9.51 12.50 8.89
N VAL A 285 10.09 11.63 8.07
CA VAL A 285 9.37 10.68 7.20
C VAL A 285 8.46 9.78 8.04
N ALA A 286 8.97 9.26 9.15
CA ALA A 286 8.20 8.42 10.08
C ALA A 286 7.02 9.19 10.69
N ALA A 287 7.25 10.40 11.17
CA ALA A 287 6.20 11.23 11.79
C ALA A 287 5.06 11.53 10.81
N TYR A 288 5.37 11.94 9.58
CA TYR A 288 4.35 12.21 8.56
C TYR A 288 3.63 10.94 8.12
N SER A 289 4.36 9.85 7.88
CA SER A 289 3.77 8.57 7.46
C SER A 289 2.84 8.00 8.52
N VAL A 290 3.25 7.95 9.78
CA VAL A 290 2.42 7.45 10.89
C VAL A 290 1.20 8.34 11.09
N ARG A 291 1.36 9.68 11.09
CA ARG A 291 0.24 10.62 11.18
C ARG A 291 -0.81 10.39 10.09
N THR A 292 -0.36 10.18 8.85
CA THR A 292 -1.24 9.91 7.71
C THR A 292 -2.05 8.63 7.93
N LEU A 293 -1.41 7.55 8.40
CA LEU A 293 -2.11 6.31 8.74
C LEU A 293 -3.15 6.53 9.86
N GLU A 294 -2.78 7.21 10.93
CA GLU A 294 -3.67 7.45 12.09
C GLU A 294 -4.93 8.24 11.75
N ARG A 295 -4.86 9.08 10.70
CA ARG A 295 -5.99 9.88 10.24
C ARG A 295 -6.91 9.15 9.27
N THR A 296 -6.42 8.09 8.63
CA THR A 296 -7.09 7.57 7.44
C THR A 296 -7.34 6.06 7.44
N VAL A 297 -6.49 5.27 8.10
CA VAL A 297 -6.57 3.80 8.03
C VAL A 297 -7.45 3.25 9.14
N PRO A 298 -8.53 2.52 8.80
CA PRO A 298 -9.39 1.88 9.78
C PRO A 298 -8.65 0.86 10.64
N SER A 299 -9.01 0.77 11.91
CA SER A 299 -8.42 -0.18 12.87
C SER A 299 -8.69 -1.65 12.54
N ALA A 300 -9.62 -1.95 11.64
CA ALA A 300 -9.92 -3.29 11.17
C ALA A 300 -8.85 -3.86 10.21
N VAL A 301 -8.03 -3.00 9.59
CA VAL A 301 -6.92 -3.43 8.72
C VAL A 301 -5.81 -4.04 9.57
N PRO A 302 -5.36 -5.28 9.29
CA PRO A 302 -4.35 -5.93 10.14
C PRO A 302 -2.98 -5.28 10.09
N GLY A 303 -2.60 -4.71 8.94
CA GLY A 303 -1.28 -4.12 8.80
C GLY A 303 -1.04 -3.33 7.52
N VAL A 304 0.10 -2.65 7.54
CA VAL A 304 0.58 -1.76 6.48
C VAL A 304 1.99 -2.20 6.10
N CYS A 305 2.15 -2.59 4.83
CA CYS A 305 3.42 -3.00 4.25
C CYS A 305 3.98 -1.83 3.42
N PHE A 306 4.77 -0.94 3.99
CA PHE A 306 5.27 0.22 3.26
C PHE A 306 6.10 -0.14 2.02
N ASN A 307 5.91 0.62 0.95
CA ASN A 307 6.82 0.64 -0.18
C ASN A 307 7.93 1.66 0.13
N SER A 308 9.18 1.33 -0.20
CA SER A 308 10.33 2.21 0.01
C SER A 308 10.38 3.39 -0.99
N GLY A 309 9.68 3.27 -2.11
CA GLY A 309 9.73 4.30 -3.16
C GLY A 309 11.12 4.44 -3.77
N THR A 310 11.66 5.64 -3.67
CA THR A 310 13.00 6.00 -4.18
C THR A 310 14.10 5.92 -3.14
N LEU A 311 13.77 5.52 -1.90
CA LEU A 311 14.73 5.40 -0.81
C LEU A 311 15.73 4.25 -1.04
N GLY A 312 16.98 4.50 -0.70
CA GLY A 312 18.02 3.47 -0.67
C GLY A 312 17.77 2.43 0.43
N GLU A 313 18.57 1.36 0.40
CA GLU A 313 18.42 0.23 1.33
C GLU A 313 18.51 0.65 2.80
N GLU A 314 19.51 1.48 3.14
CA GLU A 314 19.75 1.92 4.51
C GLU A 314 18.68 2.89 4.98
N GLU A 315 18.36 3.88 4.16
CA GLU A 315 17.34 4.88 4.51
C GLU A 315 15.95 4.28 4.66
N ALA A 316 15.57 3.35 3.79
CA ALA A 316 14.31 2.63 3.93
C ALA A 316 14.22 1.88 5.26
N SER A 317 15.33 1.25 5.70
CA SER A 317 15.41 0.57 6.99
C SER A 317 15.32 1.55 8.17
N LEU A 318 16.01 2.70 8.09
CA LEU A 318 15.97 3.75 9.11
C LEU A 318 14.57 4.38 9.25
N CYS A 319 13.93 4.69 8.13
CA CYS A 319 12.56 5.21 8.13
C CYS A 319 11.57 4.21 8.75
N LEU A 320 11.67 2.93 8.39
CA LEU A 320 10.82 1.89 8.95
C LEU A 320 11.04 1.70 10.46
N ASP A 321 12.30 1.72 10.90
CA ASP A 321 12.67 1.64 12.31
C ASP A 321 12.10 2.83 13.10
N ALA A 322 12.27 4.04 12.57
CA ALA A 322 11.72 5.24 13.20
C ALA A 322 10.19 5.17 13.32
N MET A 323 9.46 4.69 12.29
CA MET A 323 8.01 4.48 12.37
C MET A 323 7.62 3.50 13.46
N ASN A 324 8.41 2.44 13.68
CA ASN A 324 8.11 1.42 14.68
C ASN A 324 8.53 1.81 16.10
N ARG A 325 9.30 2.88 16.27
CA ARG A 325 9.60 3.50 17.58
C ARG A 325 8.55 4.51 18.03
N ILE A 326 7.71 5.01 17.12
CA ILE A 326 6.62 5.93 17.46
C ILE A 326 5.51 5.16 18.17
N GLU A 327 5.02 5.66 19.30
CA GLU A 327 3.80 5.19 19.94
C GLU A 327 2.60 5.52 19.03
N ARG A 328 1.98 4.50 18.45
CA ARG A 328 0.89 4.64 17.48
C ARG A 328 -0.46 4.45 18.14
N LYS A 329 -1.46 5.20 17.66
CA LYS A 329 -2.87 5.07 18.07
C LYS A 329 -3.58 3.91 17.40
N GLY A 330 -3.15 3.54 16.18
CA GLY A 330 -3.75 2.44 15.41
C GLY A 330 -3.11 1.10 15.75
N PRO A 331 -3.89 -0.01 15.67
CA PRO A 331 -3.44 -1.35 16.06
C PRO A 331 -2.64 -2.07 14.97
N TRP A 332 -2.52 -1.48 13.79
CA TRP A 332 -1.89 -2.13 12.62
C TRP A 332 -0.42 -2.48 12.88
N SER A 333 0.02 -3.63 12.40
CA SER A 333 1.43 -3.89 12.21
C SER A 333 1.97 -2.97 11.10
N VAL A 334 3.13 -2.35 11.31
CA VAL A 334 3.82 -1.55 10.30
C VAL A 334 5.08 -2.28 9.89
N THR A 335 5.14 -2.72 8.64
CA THR A 335 6.24 -3.52 8.12
C THR A 335 6.65 -3.09 6.70
N PHE A 336 7.63 -3.77 6.15
CA PHE A 336 8.10 -3.53 4.81
C PHE A 336 7.31 -4.34 3.76
N GLY A 337 7.15 -3.74 2.58
CA GLY A 337 6.69 -4.38 1.36
C GLY A 337 7.63 -3.94 0.22
N PHE A 338 8.94 -4.15 0.42
CA PHE A 338 9.98 -3.56 -0.40
C PHE A 338 10.35 -4.41 -1.62
N SER A 339 10.91 -3.72 -2.63
CA SER A 339 11.52 -4.31 -3.80
C SER A 339 13.00 -3.91 -3.88
N SER A 340 13.34 -2.78 -4.49
CA SER A 340 14.73 -2.33 -4.68
C SER A 340 15.53 -2.25 -3.38
N SER A 341 14.95 -1.73 -2.32
CA SER A 341 15.61 -1.57 -1.01
C SER A 341 15.87 -2.88 -0.26
N LEU A 342 15.56 -4.03 -0.85
CA LEU A 342 16.01 -5.34 -0.38
C LEU A 342 16.98 -6.02 -1.35
N GLN A 343 17.00 -5.57 -2.61
CA GLN A 343 17.60 -6.34 -3.70
C GLN A 343 18.80 -5.68 -4.34
N THR A 344 19.04 -4.37 -4.13
CA THR A 344 20.12 -3.63 -4.80
C THR A 344 21.48 -4.24 -4.49
N SER A 345 21.76 -4.54 -3.22
CA SER A 345 23.02 -5.20 -2.82
C SER A 345 23.12 -6.63 -3.37
N ALA A 346 22.02 -7.37 -3.38
CA ALA A 346 21.99 -8.73 -3.92
C ALA A 346 22.29 -8.74 -5.42
N VAL A 347 21.64 -7.87 -6.19
CA VAL A 347 21.86 -7.75 -7.65
C VAL A 347 23.29 -7.35 -7.96
N ARG A 348 23.83 -6.35 -7.25
CA ARG A 348 25.24 -5.93 -7.43
C ARG A 348 26.23 -7.02 -7.08
N THR A 349 25.96 -7.80 -6.03
CA THR A 349 26.81 -8.92 -5.63
C THR A 349 26.72 -10.07 -6.62
N TRP A 350 25.51 -10.36 -7.12
CA TRP A 350 25.30 -11.41 -8.11
C TRP A 350 26.04 -11.12 -9.41
N ALA A 351 25.99 -9.89 -9.90
CA ALA A 351 26.68 -9.43 -11.12
C ALA A 351 26.44 -10.35 -12.35
N GLY A 352 25.28 -11.04 -12.41
CA GLY A 352 24.96 -11.96 -13.51
C GLY A 352 25.74 -13.28 -13.50
N SER A 353 26.43 -13.64 -12.40
CA SER A 353 27.28 -14.83 -12.34
C SER A 353 26.80 -15.83 -11.30
N SER A 354 26.66 -17.10 -11.70
CA SER A 354 26.36 -18.23 -10.79
C SER A 354 27.43 -18.42 -9.72
N ASP A 355 28.66 -18.04 -9.97
CA ASP A 355 29.74 -18.12 -8.98
C ASP A 355 29.50 -17.24 -7.76
N ASN A 356 28.72 -16.19 -7.93
CA ASN A 356 28.33 -15.24 -6.88
C ASN A 356 27.03 -15.58 -6.16
N LEU A 357 26.35 -16.67 -6.51
CA LEU A 357 25.02 -17.02 -6.02
C LEU A 357 24.92 -16.94 -4.49
N GLY A 358 25.77 -17.66 -3.77
CA GLY A 358 25.72 -17.71 -2.30
C GLY A 358 25.97 -16.34 -1.64
N ALA A 359 26.90 -15.54 -2.20
CA ALA A 359 27.18 -14.20 -1.71
C ALA A 359 25.99 -13.25 -1.93
N ALA A 360 25.34 -13.34 -3.09
CA ALA A 360 24.17 -12.53 -3.41
C ALA A 360 22.96 -12.89 -2.55
N GLN A 361 22.73 -14.19 -2.29
CA GLN A 361 21.72 -14.66 -1.36
C GLN A 361 21.96 -14.16 0.07
N ALA A 362 23.21 -14.19 0.54
CA ALA A 362 23.58 -13.66 1.84
C ALA A 362 23.31 -12.14 1.94
N ALA A 363 23.60 -11.38 0.87
CA ALA A 363 23.31 -9.96 0.81
C ALA A 363 21.78 -9.67 0.86
N LEU A 364 20.98 -10.45 0.13
CA LEU A 364 19.50 -10.36 0.20
C LEU A 364 18.98 -10.60 1.62
N VAL A 365 19.43 -11.68 2.25
CA VAL A 365 18.98 -12.06 3.61
C VAL A 365 19.42 -11.02 4.64
N ALA A 366 20.62 -10.44 4.49
CA ALA A 366 21.10 -9.35 5.35
C ALA A 366 20.16 -8.12 5.28
N ARG A 367 19.72 -7.72 4.08
CA ARG A 367 18.75 -6.60 3.94
C ARG A 367 17.37 -6.95 4.45
N CYS A 368 16.91 -8.20 4.26
CA CYS A 368 15.66 -8.67 4.87
C CYS A 368 15.74 -8.66 6.40
N ARG A 369 16.88 -9.05 6.97
CA ARG A 369 17.15 -8.98 8.41
C ARG A 369 17.13 -7.54 8.92
N ALA A 370 17.81 -6.60 8.25
CA ALA A 370 17.79 -5.18 8.59
C ALA A 370 16.34 -4.66 8.75
N ASN A 371 15.50 -5.00 7.78
CA ASN A 371 14.10 -4.57 7.78
C ASN A 371 13.22 -5.35 8.77
N GLY A 372 13.56 -6.61 9.07
CA GLY A 372 12.96 -7.35 10.17
C GLY A 372 13.26 -6.72 11.54
N GLU A 373 14.51 -6.30 11.77
CA GLU A 373 14.92 -5.56 12.96
C GLU A 373 14.23 -4.18 13.02
N ALA A 374 14.13 -3.48 11.88
CA ALA A 374 13.42 -2.20 11.75
C ALA A 374 11.91 -2.32 12.03
N ASN A 375 11.27 -3.40 11.59
CA ASN A 375 9.87 -3.68 11.93
C ASN A 375 9.65 -3.81 13.45
N LEU A 376 10.68 -4.21 14.19
CA LEU A 376 10.64 -4.31 15.65
C LEU A 376 11.12 -3.04 16.38
N GLY A 377 11.50 -1.98 15.65
CA GLY A 377 12.10 -0.77 16.23
C GLY A 377 13.47 -1.01 16.86
N LYS A 378 14.24 -1.97 16.33
CA LYS A 378 15.51 -2.44 16.89
C LYS A 378 16.69 -2.36 15.91
N TYR A 379 16.47 -1.77 14.75
CA TYR A 379 17.54 -1.65 13.76
C TYR A 379 18.63 -0.67 14.24
N ALA A 380 19.87 -1.12 14.19
CA ALA A 380 21.03 -0.27 14.46
C ALA A 380 21.60 0.22 13.13
N PRO A 381 21.77 1.53 12.90
CA PRO A 381 22.33 2.07 11.67
C PRO A 381 23.64 1.41 11.29
N GLY A 382 23.77 0.97 10.02
CA GLY A 382 24.97 0.32 9.49
C GLY A 382 25.27 -1.09 10.00
N SER A 383 24.37 -1.70 10.79
CA SER A 383 24.57 -3.05 11.35
C SER A 383 24.49 -4.17 10.31
N GLN A 384 23.86 -3.90 9.16
CA GLN A 384 23.77 -4.83 8.04
C GLN A 384 24.41 -4.21 6.80
N PRO A 385 25.20 -4.97 6.03
CA PRO A 385 25.89 -4.45 4.87
C PRO A 385 24.93 -3.97 3.78
N SER A 386 25.28 -2.86 3.11
CA SER A 386 24.60 -2.36 1.94
C SER A 386 25.61 -1.89 0.90
N LEU A 387 25.41 -2.27 -0.35
CA LEU A 387 26.14 -1.76 -1.52
C LEU A 387 25.34 -0.72 -2.28
N ASP A 388 24.19 -0.31 -1.73
CA ASP A 388 23.34 0.69 -2.35
C ASP A 388 23.96 2.09 -2.20
N THR A 389 24.24 2.71 -3.33
CA THR A 389 24.79 4.09 -3.43
C THR A 389 23.72 5.05 -3.96
N SER A 390 22.44 4.64 -3.94
CA SER A 390 21.37 5.50 -4.37
C SER A 390 21.14 6.65 -3.40
N ARG A 391 20.41 7.66 -3.87
CA ARG A 391 20.20 8.96 -3.25
C ARG A 391 19.89 8.89 -1.75
N SER A 392 20.58 9.72 -0.99
CA SER A 392 20.27 10.03 0.40
C SER A 392 19.12 11.03 0.51
N LEU A 393 18.23 10.87 1.51
CA LEU A 393 17.23 11.87 1.91
C LEU A 393 17.87 13.20 2.31
N ALA A 394 19.15 13.16 2.75
CA ALA A 394 19.90 14.31 3.20
C ALA A 394 20.41 15.22 2.05
N GLY A 395 20.22 14.80 0.78
CA GLY A 395 20.90 15.43 -0.35
C GLY A 395 22.41 15.06 -0.39
N ASP A 396 23.03 15.16 -1.55
CA ASP A 396 24.48 15.09 -1.66
C ASP A 396 25.07 16.31 -0.96
N VAL A 397 25.79 16.09 0.15
CA VAL A 397 26.56 17.12 0.86
C VAL A 397 27.84 17.41 0.11
#